data_fa5588d596dc0cede27b92d6a2daf217
#
_entry.id   fa5588d596dc0cede27b92d6a2daf217
#
_cell.length_a   1.000
_cell.length_b   1.000
_cell.length_c   1.000
_cell.angle_alpha   90.00
_cell.angle_beta   90.00
_cell.angle_gamma   90.00
#
_symmetry.space_group_name_H-M   'P 1'
#
loop_
_entity.id
_entity.type
_entity.pdbx_description
1 polymer ?
#
loop_
_entity_poly.entity_id
_entity_poly.type
_entity_poly.pdbx_seq_one_letter_code
_entity_poly.pdbx_strand_id
1 'polypeptide(L)'
;MRLKTALLATIALFVYSCSDINIVAESEINKIGKTGVTGTAIFINENNKLRMVVEIKGMQNKTHAVHIHEIGECGDGGRAAAGHWNPTKENHGRWGKNEHHSGDIGNINTDSSGYGKITVVDTSDRWSIGGSKNTSVIGRSIIVHANTDDGTSQPTGNAGGRVGCGVIKKP
;
A
#
# COMPACT_ATOMS: atom_id res chain seq x y z
N MET A 1 -4.23 -71.07 18.56
CA MET A 1 -4.73 -69.75 19.06
C MET A 1 -3.95 -68.64 18.37
N ARG A 2 -4.52 -67.99 17.35
CA ARG A 2 -3.83 -66.93 16.58
C ARG A 2 -4.27 -65.56 17.11
N LEU A 3 -3.32 -64.82 17.68
CA LEU A 3 -3.50 -63.47 18.18
C LEU A 3 -3.57 -62.52 17.00
N LYS A 4 -4.70 -61.80 16.81
CA LYS A 4 -4.84 -60.72 15.80
C LYS A 4 -4.45 -59.43 16.47
N THR A 5 -3.34 -58.86 16.06
CA THR A 5 -2.86 -57.53 16.43
C THR A 5 -3.64 -56.49 15.61
N ALA A 6 -4.50 -55.70 16.25
CA ALA A 6 -5.17 -54.58 15.61
C ALA A 6 -4.23 -53.34 15.62
N LEU A 7 -3.89 -52.85 14.45
CA LEU A 7 -3.11 -51.63 14.27
C LEU A 7 -4.06 -50.42 14.33
N LEU A 8 -4.03 -49.65 15.41
CA LEU A 8 -4.75 -48.37 15.49
C LEU A 8 -3.96 -47.33 14.73
N ALA A 9 -4.49 -46.88 13.59
CA ALA A 9 -3.98 -45.74 12.86
C ALA A 9 -4.53 -44.46 13.50
N THR A 10 -3.71 -43.69 14.19
CA THR A 10 -4.02 -42.36 14.69
C THR A 10 -3.97 -41.33 13.51
N ILE A 11 -5.14 -40.89 13.11
CA ILE A 11 -5.28 -39.78 12.13
C ILE A 11 -5.04 -38.49 12.89
N ALA A 12 -3.89 -37.87 12.67
CA ALA A 12 -3.62 -36.50 13.15
C ALA A 12 -4.39 -35.50 12.27
N LEU A 13 -5.46 -34.92 12.82
CA LEU A 13 -6.13 -33.78 12.21
C LEU A 13 -5.22 -32.55 12.32
N PHE A 14 -4.61 -32.14 11.22
CA PHE A 14 -4.00 -30.82 11.09
C PHE A 14 -5.11 -29.78 10.97
N VAL A 15 -5.46 -29.13 12.06
CA VAL A 15 -6.28 -27.91 12.04
C VAL A 15 -5.41 -26.79 11.47
N TYR A 16 -5.60 -26.45 10.20
CA TYR A 16 -5.09 -25.20 9.62
C TYR A 16 -5.86 -24.06 10.32
N SER A 17 -5.20 -23.37 11.25
CA SER A 17 -5.70 -22.12 11.78
C SER A 17 -5.60 -21.08 10.64
N CYS A 18 -6.74 -20.73 10.07
CA CYS A 18 -6.83 -19.54 9.23
C CYS A 18 -6.68 -18.34 10.18
N SER A 19 -5.51 -17.75 10.26
CA SER A 19 -5.33 -16.49 10.98
C SER A 19 -6.11 -15.41 10.23
N ASP A 20 -7.14 -14.86 10.85
CA ASP A 20 -7.87 -13.72 10.31
C ASP A 20 -6.90 -12.58 10.03
N ILE A 21 -6.92 -12.07 8.79
CA ILE A 21 -6.09 -10.93 8.39
C ILE A 21 -6.65 -9.70 9.11
N ASN A 22 -5.87 -9.11 10.02
CA ASN A 22 -6.28 -7.93 10.78
C ASN A 22 -6.07 -6.65 9.94
N ILE A 23 -7.05 -6.34 9.08
CA ILE A 23 -7.07 -5.08 8.31
C ILE A 23 -7.48 -3.96 9.26
N VAL A 24 -6.64 -2.93 9.37
CA VAL A 24 -6.81 -1.80 10.29
C VAL A 24 -7.03 -0.45 9.60
N ALA A 25 -6.76 -0.38 8.29
CA ALA A 25 -7.15 0.72 7.42
C ALA A 25 -7.26 0.25 5.97
N GLU A 26 -8.05 0.97 5.18
CA GLU A 26 -8.28 0.67 3.77
C GLU A 26 -8.45 1.94 2.94
N SER A 27 -8.28 1.81 1.63
CA SER A 27 -8.56 2.86 0.65
C SER A 27 -9.03 2.22 -0.64
N GLU A 28 -10.17 2.66 -1.15
CA GLU A 28 -10.60 2.36 -2.52
C GLU A 28 -9.99 3.41 -3.46
N ILE A 29 -9.19 2.95 -4.42
CA ILE A 29 -8.53 3.81 -5.39
C ILE A 29 -9.42 3.93 -6.62
N ASN A 30 -9.89 5.13 -6.88
CA ASN A 30 -10.70 5.47 -8.04
C ASN A 30 -9.84 6.14 -9.11
N LYS A 31 -10.16 5.85 -10.38
CA LYS A 31 -9.42 6.44 -11.51
C LYS A 31 -9.57 7.95 -11.58
N ILE A 32 -8.48 8.61 -11.94
CA ILE A 32 -8.46 10.02 -12.33
C ILE A 32 -8.39 10.10 -13.86
N GLY A 33 -9.36 10.80 -14.45
CA GLY A 33 -9.46 10.92 -15.91
C GLY A 33 -9.97 9.64 -16.60
N LYS A 34 -9.85 9.61 -17.93
CA LYS A 34 -10.41 8.50 -18.76
C LYS A 34 -9.56 7.24 -18.73
N THR A 35 -8.23 7.39 -18.63
CA THR A 35 -7.23 6.31 -18.73
C THR A 35 -6.57 6.00 -17.39
N GLY A 36 -7.21 6.39 -16.28
CA GLY A 36 -6.66 6.16 -14.95
C GLY A 36 -6.76 4.70 -14.49
N VAL A 37 -6.15 4.44 -13.35
CA VAL A 37 -6.19 3.13 -12.67
C VAL A 37 -7.22 3.11 -11.54
N THR A 38 -7.76 1.91 -11.27
CA THR A 38 -8.55 1.62 -10.08
C THR A 38 -7.82 0.61 -9.22
N GLY A 39 -8.20 0.48 -7.95
CA GLY A 39 -7.57 -0.51 -7.09
C GLY A 39 -7.96 -0.38 -5.63
N THR A 40 -7.18 -1.00 -4.78
CA THR A 40 -7.33 -0.95 -3.32
C THR A 40 -5.98 -0.84 -2.65
N ALA A 41 -5.95 -0.18 -1.50
CA ALA A 41 -4.85 -0.27 -0.56
C ALA A 41 -5.41 -0.73 0.79
N ILE A 42 -4.76 -1.73 1.40
CA ILE A 42 -5.11 -2.18 2.75
C ILE A 42 -3.89 -2.07 3.64
N PHE A 43 -4.13 -1.74 4.90
CA PHE A 43 -3.13 -1.73 5.95
C PHE A 43 -3.44 -2.84 6.94
N ILE A 44 -2.46 -3.66 7.21
CA ILE A 44 -2.55 -4.83 8.08
C ILE A 44 -1.61 -4.61 9.26
N ASN A 45 -2.13 -4.81 10.48
CA ASN A 45 -1.26 -4.82 11.66
C ASN A 45 -0.69 -6.23 11.85
N GLU A 46 0.61 -6.34 11.73
CA GLU A 46 1.35 -7.61 11.82
C GLU A 46 2.55 -7.40 12.73
N ASN A 47 2.57 -8.08 13.89
CA ASN A 47 3.64 -7.98 14.87
C ASN A 47 3.97 -6.52 15.29
N ASN A 48 2.94 -5.71 15.54
CA ASN A 48 3.04 -4.29 15.88
C ASN A 48 3.68 -3.41 14.79
N LYS A 49 3.75 -3.87 13.55
CA LYS A 49 4.15 -3.09 12.38
C LYS A 49 2.99 -2.98 11.40
N LEU A 50 2.93 -1.89 10.68
CA LEU A 50 1.97 -1.75 9.59
C LEU A 50 2.57 -2.27 8.29
N ARG A 51 1.85 -3.19 7.66
CA ARG A 51 2.10 -3.65 6.30
C ARG A 51 1.02 -3.11 5.39
N MET A 52 1.41 -2.39 4.37
CA MET A 52 0.50 -1.90 3.33
C MET A 52 0.61 -2.81 2.10
N VAL A 53 -0.55 -3.16 1.54
CA VAL A 53 -0.66 -3.85 0.25
C VAL A 53 -1.48 -2.96 -0.66
N VAL A 54 -0.94 -2.61 -1.83
CA VAL A 54 -1.65 -1.86 -2.87
C VAL A 54 -1.78 -2.74 -4.08
N GLU A 55 -3.00 -2.90 -4.59
CA GLU A 55 -3.32 -3.60 -5.83
C GLU A 55 -4.04 -2.63 -6.76
N ILE A 56 -3.61 -2.59 -8.02
CA ILE A 56 -4.20 -1.73 -9.04
C ILE A 56 -4.58 -2.50 -10.30
N LYS A 57 -5.53 -1.94 -11.04
CA LYS A 57 -5.92 -2.38 -12.41
C LYS A 57 -6.06 -1.17 -13.33
N GLY A 58 -5.62 -1.34 -14.56
CA GLY A 58 -5.63 -0.33 -15.61
C GLY A 58 -4.28 -0.29 -16.31
N MET A 59 -4.06 0.64 -17.19
CA MET A 59 -2.78 0.98 -17.87
C MET A 59 -1.76 -0.19 -17.97
N GLN A 60 -1.95 -1.07 -18.95
CA GLN A 60 -1.17 -2.31 -19.15
C GLN A 60 0.33 -2.06 -19.40
N ASN A 61 1.18 -3.00 -18.96
CA ASN A 61 2.62 -3.03 -19.20
C ASN A 61 3.33 -1.70 -18.85
N LYS A 62 2.95 -1.11 -17.71
CA LYS A 62 3.51 0.17 -17.24
C LYS A 62 4.03 0.08 -15.81
N THR A 63 4.93 0.99 -15.49
CA THR A 63 5.35 1.25 -14.12
C THR A 63 4.71 2.53 -13.63
N HIS A 64 4.09 2.46 -12.46
CA HIS A 64 3.41 3.57 -11.81
C HIS A 64 4.02 3.82 -10.45
N ALA A 65 4.36 5.08 -10.15
CA ALA A 65 4.68 5.46 -8.78
C ALA A 65 3.42 5.45 -7.91
N VAL A 66 3.58 5.07 -6.65
CA VAL A 66 2.53 5.08 -5.63
C VAL A 66 3.06 5.82 -4.41
N HIS A 67 2.28 6.80 -3.94
CA HIS A 67 2.63 7.59 -2.78
C HIS A 67 1.44 7.78 -1.84
N ILE A 68 1.73 7.98 -0.54
CA ILE A 68 0.76 8.55 0.40
C ILE A 68 0.91 10.06 0.35
N HIS A 69 -0.18 10.78 0.11
CA HIS A 69 -0.24 12.23 0.07
C HIS A 69 -0.80 12.81 1.36
N GLU A 70 -0.47 14.09 1.62
CA GLU A 70 -0.72 14.79 2.88
C GLU A 70 -2.20 14.89 3.24
N ILE A 71 -3.11 15.10 2.27
CA ILE A 71 -4.51 15.37 2.49
C ILE A 71 -5.37 14.24 1.93
N GLY A 72 -6.35 13.76 2.72
CA GLY A 72 -7.33 12.74 2.31
C GLY A 72 -8.41 13.29 1.41
N GLU A 73 -8.04 13.87 0.28
CA GLU A 73 -8.98 14.41 -0.71
C GLU A 73 -8.55 14.05 -2.13
N CYS A 74 -9.52 13.71 -2.98
CA CYS A 74 -9.28 13.30 -4.35
C CYS A 74 -9.81 14.30 -5.40
N GLY A 75 -10.32 15.44 -4.96
CA GLY A 75 -10.85 16.49 -5.83
C GLY A 75 -9.79 17.09 -6.76
N ASP A 76 -10.25 17.89 -7.73
CA ASP A 76 -9.40 18.65 -8.67
C ASP A 76 -8.37 17.77 -9.40
N GLY A 77 -8.81 16.64 -9.94
CA GLY A 77 -7.90 15.69 -10.61
C GLY A 77 -6.82 15.14 -9.68
N GLY A 78 -7.15 14.97 -8.41
CA GLY A 78 -6.27 14.50 -7.35
C GLY A 78 -5.37 15.60 -6.74
N ARG A 79 -5.39 16.84 -7.23
CA ARG A 79 -4.55 17.93 -6.69
C ARG A 79 -4.89 18.30 -5.28
N ALA A 80 -6.16 18.13 -4.86
CA ALA A 80 -6.61 18.35 -3.49
C ALA A 80 -5.87 17.50 -2.44
N ALA A 81 -5.25 16.40 -2.84
CA ALA A 81 -4.41 15.56 -1.98
C ALA A 81 -3.08 16.24 -1.56
N ALA A 82 -2.75 17.41 -2.09
CA ALA A 82 -1.49 18.13 -1.89
C ALA A 82 -0.24 17.36 -2.34
N GLY A 83 0.90 17.51 -1.67
CA GLY A 83 2.17 16.82 -1.94
C GLY A 83 2.28 15.48 -1.21
N HIS A 84 3.44 14.83 -1.33
CA HIS A 84 3.75 13.63 -0.56
C HIS A 84 3.69 13.93 0.93
N TRP A 85 3.21 12.96 1.71
CA TRP A 85 3.19 13.09 3.16
C TRP A 85 4.61 13.08 3.73
N ASN A 86 5.05 14.23 4.22
CA ASN A 86 6.41 14.48 4.69
C ASN A 86 6.44 15.22 6.04
N PRO A 87 6.06 14.58 7.14
CA PRO A 87 6.01 15.22 8.46
C PRO A 87 7.41 15.56 9.01
N THR A 88 8.45 14.88 8.55
CA THR A 88 9.84 15.02 8.99
C THR A 88 10.63 16.03 8.16
N LYS A 89 10.07 16.55 7.07
CA LYS A 89 10.69 17.51 6.15
C LYS A 89 12.00 16.99 5.54
N GLU A 90 12.05 15.69 5.28
CA GLU A 90 13.16 15.04 4.59
C GLU A 90 13.07 15.26 3.07
N ASN A 91 14.16 14.98 2.37
CA ASN A 91 14.15 14.92 0.92
C ASN A 91 13.37 13.70 0.42
N HIS A 92 12.80 13.81 -0.79
CA HIS A 92 12.22 12.66 -1.48
C HIS A 92 13.26 11.56 -1.71
N GLY A 93 12.84 10.32 -1.54
CA GLY A 93 13.76 9.19 -1.70
C GLY A 93 13.04 7.85 -1.86
N ARG A 94 13.78 6.77 -1.66
CA ARG A 94 13.27 5.40 -1.77
C ARG A 94 12.94 4.82 -0.42
N TRP A 95 11.75 4.25 -0.27
CA TRP A 95 11.33 3.55 0.95
C TRP A 95 12.41 2.62 1.50
N GLY A 96 12.67 2.74 2.81
CA GLY A 96 13.67 1.92 3.50
C GLY A 96 15.13 2.27 3.19
N LYS A 97 15.39 3.37 2.48
CA LYS A 97 16.71 3.95 2.31
C LYS A 97 16.87 5.16 3.26
N ASN A 98 17.96 5.93 3.13
CA ASN A 98 18.31 7.03 4.04
C ASN A 98 17.15 8.04 4.19
N GLU A 99 17.23 9.19 3.55
CA GLU A 99 16.15 10.18 3.56
C GLU A 99 15.03 9.75 2.60
N HIS A 100 13.78 9.86 3.06
CA HIS A 100 12.57 9.68 2.25
C HIS A 100 11.35 10.20 3.00
N HIS A 101 10.33 10.63 2.29
CA HIS A 101 9.07 11.01 2.88
C HIS A 101 8.37 9.80 3.50
N SER A 102 7.56 10.00 4.51
CA SER A 102 6.69 8.94 5.05
C SER A 102 5.69 8.40 4.01
N GLY A 103 5.48 9.15 2.95
CA GLY A 103 4.62 8.79 1.82
C GLY A 103 5.33 8.22 0.58
N ASP A 104 6.65 8.07 0.57
CA ASP A 104 7.40 7.56 -0.60
C ASP A 104 7.36 6.03 -0.65
N ILE A 105 6.33 5.46 -1.26
CA ILE A 105 6.08 4.02 -1.24
C ILE A 105 6.90 3.28 -2.27
N GLY A 106 6.94 3.78 -3.51
CA GLY A 106 7.69 3.19 -4.60
C GLY A 106 6.88 2.94 -5.86
N ASN A 107 7.23 1.90 -6.61
CA ASN A 107 6.70 1.66 -7.94
C ASN A 107 5.93 0.34 -8.03
N ILE A 108 4.80 0.34 -8.73
CA ILE A 108 4.03 -0.84 -9.14
C ILE A 108 4.24 -1.08 -10.62
N ASN A 109 4.62 -2.30 -10.99
CA ASN A 109 4.62 -2.75 -12.37
C ASN A 109 3.30 -3.43 -12.68
N THR A 110 2.61 -2.97 -13.73
CA THR A 110 1.42 -3.65 -14.24
C THR A 110 1.79 -4.61 -15.37
N ASP A 111 1.12 -5.75 -15.40
CA ASP A 111 1.25 -6.77 -16.44
C ASP A 111 0.41 -6.46 -17.69
N SER A 112 0.33 -7.42 -18.63
CA SER A 112 -0.47 -7.31 -19.85
C SER A 112 -1.98 -7.27 -19.60
N SER A 113 -2.46 -7.64 -18.40
CA SER A 113 -3.87 -7.48 -17.99
C SER A 113 -4.11 -6.11 -17.33
N GLY A 114 -3.06 -5.34 -17.07
CA GLY A 114 -3.08 -4.10 -16.31
C GLY A 114 -3.11 -4.30 -14.80
N TYR A 115 -2.93 -5.52 -14.30
CA TYR A 115 -2.84 -5.79 -12.86
C TYR A 115 -1.42 -5.56 -12.34
N GLY A 116 -1.31 -4.92 -11.19
CA GLY A 116 -0.05 -4.74 -10.46
C GLY A 116 -0.27 -4.74 -8.96
N LYS A 117 0.78 -5.11 -8.22
CA LYS A 117 0.77 -5.19 -6.75
C LYS A 117 2.10 -4.74 -6.17
N ILE A 118 2.03 -3.99 -5.06
CA ILE A 118 3.19 -3.70 -4.21
C ILE A 118 2.83 -3.99 -2.76
N THR A 119 3.82 -4.47 -2.01
CA THR A 119 3.71 -4.65 -0.56
C THR A 119 4.88 -3.93 0.11
N VAL A 120 4.55 -3.13 1.12
CA VAL A 120 5.52 -2.35 1.90
C VAL A 120 5.27 -2.57 3.38
N VAL A 121 6.35 -2.75 4.14
CA VAL A 121 6.30 -2.87 5.60
C VAL A 121 6.96 -1.63 6.20
N ASP A 122 6.29 -1.02 7.17
CA ASP A 122 6.88 0.06 7.96
C ASP A 122 7.79 -0.52 9.05
N THR A 123 9.08 -0.49 8.80
CA THR A 123 10.11 -0.93 9.75
C THR A 123 10.67 0.21 10.60
N SER A 124 10.24 1.45 10.34
CA SER A 124 10.80 2.68 10.92
C SER A 124 9.82 3.45 11.80
N ASP A 125 8.65 2.87 12.11
CA ASP A 125 7.58 3.45 12.91
C ASP A 125 7.07 4.81 12.38
N ARG A 126 7.09 4.98 11.06
CA ARG A 126 6.58 6.16 10.37
C ARG A 126 5.06 6.18 10.27
N TRP A 127 4.41 5.01 10.38
CA TRP A 127 2.98 4.84 10.20
C TRP A 127 2.26 4.36 11.47
N SER A 128 1.07 4.91 11.71
CA SER A 128 0.15 4.46 12.77
C SER A 128 -1.31 4.53 12.30
N ILE A 129 -2.20 3.88 13.07
CA ILE A 129 -3.66 3.93 12.88
C ILE A 129 -4.28 4.85 13.94
N GLY A 130 -3.97 6.12 13.90
CA GLY A 130 -4.40 7.10 14.89
C GLY A 130 -3.24 7.67 15.70
N GLY A 131 -3.56 8.40 16.77
CA GLY A 131 -2.53 9.08 17.58
C GLY A 131 -2.05 10.38 16.92
N SER A 132 -0.75 10.55 16.77
CA SER A 132 -0.16 11.78 16.22
C SER A 132 -0.50 11.97 14.74
N LYS A 133 -0.80 13.22 14.34
CA LYS A 133 -0.94 13.58 12.92
C LYS A 133 0.34 13.31 12.10
N ASN A 134 1.49 13.26 12.76
CA ASN A 134 2.78 13.03 12.09
C ASN A 134 3.01 11.55 11.73
N THR A 135 2.24 10.62 12.30
CA THR A 135 2.37 9.19 12.03
C THR A 135 1.09 8.54 11.52
N SER A 136 -0.09 9.16 11.73
CA SER A 136 -1.36 8.58 11.32
C SER A 136 -1.53 8.56 9.80
N VAL A 137 -1.77 7.38 9.22
CA VAL A 137 -2.13 7.22 7.81
C VAL A 137 -3.61 7.55 7.56
N ILE A 138 -4.47 7.52 8.60
CA ILE A 138 -5.90 7.81 8.49
C ILE A 138 -6.12 9.27 8.10
N GLY A 139 -7.01 9.50 7.12
CA GLY A 139 -7.33 10.83 6.60
C GLY A 139 -6.28 11.37 5.61
N ARG A 140 -5.40 10.52 5.11
CA ARG A 140 -4.49 10.79 3.98
C ARG A 140 -5.03 10.15 2.72
N SER A 141 -4.35 10.31 1.60
CA SER A 141 -4.73 9.65 0.35
C SER A 141 -3.61 8.83 -0.26
N ILE A 142 -3.98 7.75 -0.93
CA ILE A 142 -3.11 7.02 -1.85
C ILE A 142 -3.24 7.69 -3.22
N ILE A 143 -2.12 8.07 -3.81
CA ILE A 143 -2.06 8.55 -5.18
C ILE A 143 -1.23 7.56 -6.01
N VAL A 144 -1.80 7.16 -7.16
CA VAL A 144 -1.08 6.44 -8.20
C VAL A 144 -0.75 7.43 -9.31
N HIS A 145 0.51 7.44 -9.75
CA HIS A 145 1.03 8.37 -10.73
C HIS A 145 1.19 7.73 -12.13
N ALA A 146 1.28 8.58 -13.15
CA ALA A 146 1.38 8.13 -14.54
C ALA A 146 2.73 7.52 -14.91
N ASN A 147 3.79 7.92 -14.22
CA ASN A 147 5.17 7.52 -14.52
C ASN A 147 5.82 6.79 -13.33
N THR A 148 7.01 6.28 -13.59
CA THR A 148 7.92 5.72 -12.60
C THR A 148 8.47 6.81 -11.68
N ASP A 149 8.55 6.55 -10.40
CA ASP A 149 9.35 7.29 -9.44
C ASP A 149 10.82 6.91 -9.62
N ASP A 150 11.70 7.90 -9.91
CA ASP A 150 13.14 7.69 -10.04
C ASP A 150 13.87 7.59 -8.69
N GLY A 151 13.18 7.94 -7.57
CA GLY A 151 13.67 7.87 -6.19
C GLY A 151 14.74 8.87 -5.85
N THR A 152 14.90 9.94 -6.64
CA THR A 152 15.98 10.93 -6.47
C THR A 152 15.57 12.36 -6.78
N SER A 153 14.77 12.59 -7.84
CA SER A 153 14.36 13.93 -8.25
C SER A 153 13.42 14.57 -7.24
N GLN A 154 13.75 15.79 -6.81
CA GLN A 154 12.95 16.52 -5.84
C GLN A 154 11.83 17.30 -6.52
N PRO A 155 10.69 17.44 -5.87
CA PRO A 155 10.28 16.83 -4.57
C PRO A 155 9.53 15.49 -4.72
N THR A 156 9.37 14.92 -5.92
CA THR A 156 8.38 13.86 -6.18
C THR A 156 8.84 12.75 -7.12
N GLY A 157 10.16 12.61 -7.38
CA GLY A 157 10.71 11.51 -8.16
C GLY A 157 10.29 11.49 -9.65
N ASN A 158 9.92 12.64 -10.23
CA ASN A 158 9.43 12.73 -11.62
C ASN A 158 8.22 11.83 -11.93
N ALA A 159 7.44 11.49 -10.92
CA ALA A 159 6.33 10.52 -11.02
C ALA A 159 5.20 10.94 -11.98
N GLY A 160 5.17 12.18 -12.42
CA GLY A 160 4.21 12.67 -13.42
C GLY A 160 2.81 12.91 -12.86
N GLY A 161 1.82 12.91 -13.75
CA GLY A 161 0.42 13.18 -13.44
C GLY A 161 -0.20 12.12 -12.53
N ARG A 162 -1.33 12.46 -11.90
CA ARG A 162 -2.09 11.58 -11.01
C ARG A 162 -3.13 10.81 -11.82
N VAL A 163 -3.16 9.49 -11.73
CA VAL A 163 -4.04 8.60 -12.50
C VAL A 163 -4.96 7.76 -11.63
N GLY A 164 -4.72 7.71 -10.33
CA GLY A 164 -5.58 7.07 -9.34
C GLY A 164 -5.50 7.77 -8.00
N CYS A 165 -6.62 7.83 -7.26
CA CYS A 165 -6.70 8.41 -5.93
C CYS A 165 -7.71 7.67 -5.05
N GLY A 166 -7.35 7.48 -3.78
CA GLY A 166 -8.24 6.94 -2.77
C GLY A 166 -7.91 7.48 -1.38
N VAL A 167 -8.94 7.77 -0.58
CA VAL A 167 -8.78 8.25 0.80
C VAL A 167 -8.63 7.07 1.74
N ILE A 168 -7.65 7.15 2.64
CA ILE A 168 -7.38 6.12 3.66
C ILE A 168 -8.31 6.34 4.85
N LYS A 169 -9.10 5.32 5.18
CA LYS A 169 -10.07 5.33 6.29
C LYS A 169 -9.97 4.04 7.12
N LYS A 170 -10.60 4.03 8.27
CA LYS A 170 -10.81 2.78 9.03
C LYS A 170 -11.83 1.91 8.29
N PRO A 171 -11.73 0.56 8.41
CA PRO A 171 -12.70 -0.38 7.82
C PRO A 171 -14.12 -0.14 8.29
#